data_e8be116b2a52e1bfff3d166afb20e409
#
_entry.id   e8be116b2a52e1bfff3d166afb20e409
#
_cell.length_a   1.000
_cell.length_b   1.000
_cell.length_c   1.000
_cell.angle_alpha   90.00
_cell.angle_beta   90.00
_cell.angle_gamma   90.00
#
_symmetry.space_group_name_H-M   'P 1'
#
loop_
_entity.id
_entity.type
_entity.pdbx_description
1 polymer ?
#
loop_
_entity_poly.entity_id
_entity_poly.type
_entity_poly.pdbx_seq_one_letter_code
_entity_poly.pdbx_strand_id
1 'polypeptide(L)'
;ALMTWRTKRPAKLVYSRREVFKSTRCRHEYQTKVSVGYEADGTINALHLDALENAGGYGSHALTVLANAGSKTLPLLNKIENLRFTGMGVYTNLPVGGAYRGYGATESYPAYAQAIDMVCEDCGLDIVEYYKKWCIKSGETSAIFQALGEGKEGVAMTIGSTSLVECLDEGAKLSDWYEKRKLYGPNSDFNKGKRLKRGIGMVAMMQGSAIPEIDMASAYIKMNDDGSFNLNVGATDLGTGSDTVLAQIASEVLDTPVESFIVYSSDTDFTPFDTGAYASSTTYLSGQAVRKCAEEIKKQILKVGAEMLSLSIDDVELNDSKVTAKENIKEEVSFAEICQYSLYQKNQFQIQATASHISPKSPPPFAVHFIEIEVDTFTGIIKVLNYVATVDCGTPINPVTAEGQVEGAIVNGLSYTLFENYYFSPHGKMLNDTFGKYGVYTAFDIPPMKVKLIKSYEETGPYGAKSISEININGALPGIANAFYNATGKRLHSGPFAPEYVLKILSEK
;
A
#
# COMPACT_ATOMS: atom_id res chain seq x y z
N ALA A 1 -27.82 -7.87 -6.16
CA ALA A 1 -28.02 -7.64 -7.61
C ALA A 1 -29.11 -8.55 -8.20
N LEU A 2 -28.98 -9.91 -8.16
CA LEU A 2 -29.97 -10.80 -8.79
C LEU A 2 -31.39 -10.61 -8.26
N MET A 3 -31.56 -10.51 -6.94
CA MET A 3 -32.89 -10.28 -6.32
C MET A 3 -33.48 -8.93 -6.75
N THR A 4 -32.71 -7.86 -6.72
CA THR A 4 -33.13 -6.53 -7.18
C THR A 4 -33.51 -6.54 -8.66
N TRP A 5 -32.68 -7.20 -9.50
CA TRP A 5 -32.97 -7.33 -10.94
C TRP A 5 -34.26 -8.07 -11.20
N ARG A 6 -34.54 -9.15 -10.47
CA ARG A 6 -35.78 -9.97 -10.63
C ARG A 6 -36.99 -9.29 -10.04
N THR A 7 -36.89 -8.69 -8.87
CA THR A 7 -38.05 -8.14 -8.13
C THR A 7 -38.32 -6.65 -8.42
N LYS A 8 -37.35 -5.93 -9.00
CA LYS A 8 -37.33 -4.48 -9.17
C LYS A 8 -37.50 -3.72 -7.84
N ARG A 9 -37.03 -4.32 -6.75
CA ARG A 9 -37.07 -3.74 -5.40
C ARG A 9 -35.67 -3.77 -4.78
N PRO A 10 -35.33 -2.82 -3.89
CA PRO A 10 -34.10 -2.87 -3.13
C PRO A 10 -33.97 -4.20 -2.37
N ALA A 11 -32.76 -4.74 -2.33
CA ALA A 11 -32.48 -5.96 -1.61
C ALA A 11 -31.18 -5.80 -0.81
N LYS A 12 -31.19 -6.28 0.43
CA LYS A 12 -30.02 -6.29 1.34
C LYS A 12 -29.72 -7.71 1.76
N LEU A 13 -28.43 -8.09 1.66
CA LEU A 13 -27.90 -9.38 2.13
C LEU A 13 -26.75 -9.11 3.09
N VAL A 14 -26.82 -9.68 4.29
CA VAL A 14 -25.78 -9.59 5.31
C VAL A 14 -25.36 -11.00 5.67
N TYR A 15 -24.10 -11.34 5.40
CA TYR A 15 -23.53 -12.63 5.77
C TYR A 15 -23.27 -12.72 7.26
N SER A 16 -23.56 -13.89 7.85
CA SER A 16 -23.02 -14.29 9.14
C SER A 16 -21.49 -14.51 9.03
N ARG A 17 -20.79 -14.51 10.14
CA ARG A 17 -19.32 -14.76 10.14
C ARG A 17 -18.94 -16.09 9.46
N ARG A 18 -19.74 -17.14 9.67
CA ARG A 18 -19.51 -18.43 9.01
C ARG A 18 -19.70 -18.39 7.50
N GLU A 19 -20.68 -17.63 7.04
CA GLU A 19 -20.90 -17.44 5.60
C GLU A 19 -19.77 -16.62 4.99
N VAL A 20 -19.25 -15.60 5.69
CA VAL A 20 -18.06 -14.84 5.25
C VAL A 20 -16.88 -15.79 5.03
N PHE A 21 -16.55 -16.66 5.99
CA PHE A 21 -15.44 -17.61 5.84
C PHE A 21 -15.60 -18.57 4.65
N LYS A 22 -16.82 -18.95 4.31
CA LYS A 22 -17.12 -19.95 3.28
C LYS A 22 -17.43 -19.39 1.90
N SER A 23 -17.87 -18.16 1.82
CA SER A 23 -18.49 -17.60 0.61
C SER A 23 -17.83 -16.32 0.11
N THR A 24 -16.95 -15.70 0.88
CA THR A 24 -16.21 -14.51 0.43
C THR A 24 -14.81 -14.89 -0.03
N ARG A 25 -14.14 -13.92 -0.67
CA ARG A 25 -12.78 -14.08 -1.17
C ARG A 25 -11.77 -14.09 -0.03
N CYS A 26 -10.69 -14.85 -0.22
CA CYS A 26 -9.54 -14.90 0.68
C CYS A 26 -8.25 -14.60 -0.09
N ARG A 27 -7.12 -14.53 0.60
CA ARG A 27 -5.81 -14.48 -0.03
C ARG A 27 -5.55 -15.79 -0.78
N HIS A 28 -4.95 -15.70 -1.95
CA HIS A 28 -4.51 -16.88 -2.69
C HIS A 28 -3.39 -17.63 -1.96
N GLU A 29 -3.43 -18.94 -1.97
CA GLU A 29 -2.28 -19.78 -1.62
C GLU A 29 -1.32 -19.84 -2.81
N TYR A 30 -0.02 -19.74 -2.53
CA TYR A 30 1.04 -19.77 -3.55
C TYR A 30 2.10 -20.79 -3.22
N GLN A 31 2.63 -21.40 -4.28
CA GLN A 31 3.92 -22.06 -4.25
C GLN A 31 4.86 -21.26 -5.16
N THR A 32 5.85 -20.62 -4.56
CA THR A 32 6.77 -19.74 -5.27
C THR A 32 8.18 -20.31 -5.22
N LYS A 33 8.82 -20.43 -6.39
CA LYS A 33 10.20 -20.83 -6.52
C LYS A 33 11.02 -19.68 -7.12
N VAL A 34 12.12 -19.34 -6.47
CA VAL A 34 13.08 -18.36 -6.99
C VAL A 34 14.41 -19.06 -7.28
N SER A 35 14.88 -18.93 -8.52
CA SER A 35 16.20 -19.41 -8.94
C SER A 35 17.07 -18.22 -9.29
N VAL A 36 18.28 -18.16 -8.73
CA VAL A 36 19.20 -17.02 -8.89
C VAL A 36 20.55 -17.53 -9.36
N GLY A 37 21.05 -16.96 -10.47
CA GLY A 37 22.43 -17.09 -10.92
C GLY A 37 23.20 -15.83 -10.55
N TYR A 38 24.30 -15.98 -9.79
CA TYR A 38 25.09 -14.86 -9.30
C TYR A 38 26.58 -15.14 -9.30
N GLU A 39 27.37 -14.08 -9.32
CA GLU A 39 28.84 -14.11 -9.25
C GLU A 39 29.31 -14.04 -7.79
N ALA A 40 30.59 -14.33 -7.55
CA ALA A 40 31.20 -14.31 -6.21
C ALA A 40 31.13 -12.93 -5.52
N ASP A 41 30.98 -11.84 -6.27
CA ASP A 41 30.80 -10.48 -5.74
C ASP A 41 29.34 -10.12 -5.44
N GLY A 42 28.43 -11.09 -5.59
CA GLY A 42 26.99 -10.94 -5.39
C GLY A 42 26.23 -10.35 -6.59
N THR A 43 26.89 -10.09 -7.72
CA THR A 43 26.22 -9.61 -8.93
C THR A 43 25.27 -10.69 -9.45
N ILE A 44 23.96 -10.40 -9.49
CA ILE A 44 22.94 -11.31 -10.02
C ILE A 44 22.87 -11.14 -11.53
N ASN A 45 23.18 -12.20 -12.28
CA ASN A 45 23.13 -12.23 -13.75
C ASN A 45 21.79 -12.77 -14.29
N ALA A 46 21.13 -13.63 -13.51
CA ALA A 46 19.84 -14.21 -13.88
C ALA A 46 18.96 -14.43 -12.66
N LEU A 47 17.67 -14.14 -12.79
CA LEU A 47 16.67 -14.42 -11.79
C LEU A 47 15.38 -14.94 -12.45
N HIS A 48 14.90 -16.08 -11.98
CA HIS A 48 13.62 -16.66 -12.38
C HIS A 48 12.72 -16.78 -11.17
N LEU A 49 11.58 -16.11 -11.22
CA LEU A 49 10.48 -16.25 -10.27
C LEU A 49 9.38 -17.08 -10.92
N ASP A 50 9.11 -18.26 -10.37
CA ASP A 50 8.09 -19.20 -10.84
C ASP A 50 7.02 -19.34 -9.76
N ALA A 51 5.76 -19.05 -10.10
CA ALA A 51 4.65 -18.94 -9.17
C ALA A 51 3.48 -19.85 -9.59
N LEU A 52 3.06 -20.74 -8.70
CA LEU A 52 1.85 -21.53 -8.84
C LEU A 52 0.82 -21.00 -7.84
N GLU A 53 -0.31 -20.53 -8.36
CA GLU A 53 -1.39 -19.90 -7.61
C GLU A 53 -2.61 -20.81 -7.50
N ASN A 54 -3.15 -20.94 -6.29
CA ASN A 54 -4.44 -21.56 -6.04
C ASN A 54 -5.57 -20.54 -6.22
N ALA A 55 -6.31 -20.62 -7.33
CA ALA A 55 -7.43 -19.71 -7.63
C ALA A 55 -8.71 -20.05 -6.86
N GLY A 56 -8.79 -21.24 -6.23
CA GLY A 56 -10.03 -21.74 -5.67
C GLY A 56 -11.03 -22.16 -6.73
N GLY A 57 -12.31 -22.14 -6.39
CA GLY A 57 -13.39 -22.63 -7.27
C GLY A 57 -13.70 -21.74 -8.48
N TYR A 58 -13.21 -20.50 -8.50
CA TYR A 58 -13.46 -19.53 -9.59
C TYR A 58 -12.22 -18.67 -9.82
N GLY A 59 -11.99 -18.25 -11.07
CA GLY A 59 -10.82 -17.44 -11.46
C GLY A 59 -10.74 -16.07 -10.82
N SER A 60 -11.89 -15.41 -10.62
CA SER A 60 -11.98 -14.10 -9.97
C SER A 60 -10.81 -13.16 -10.34
N HIS A 61 -9.92 -12.83 -9.42
CA HIS A 61 -8.75 -11.98 -9.60
C HIS A 61 -7.45 -12.76 -9.84
N ALA A 62 -7.48 -14.08 -9.99
CA ALA A 62 -6.28 -14.92 -10.00
C ALA A 62 -5.20 -14.43 -10.99
N LEU A 63 -5.53 -14.23 -12.27
CA LEU A 63 -4.53 -13.82 -13.26
C LEU A 63 -3.92 -12.45 -12.98
N THR A 64 -4.69 -11.51 -12.44
CA THR A 64 -4.19 -10.17 -12.11
C THR A 64 -3.34 -10.17 -10.84
N VAL A 65 -3.72 -10.95 -9.82
CA VAL A 65 -2.90 -11.16 -8.60
C VAL A 65 -1.59 -11.84 -8.98
N LEU A 66 -1.65 -12.87 -9.85
CA LEU A 66 -0.46 -13.58 -10.32
C LEU A 66 0.51 -12.65 -11.08
N ALA A 67 0.01 -11.81 -12.00
CA ALA A 67 0.84 -10.84 -12.71
C ALA A 67 1.52 -9.84 -11.76
N ASN A 68 0.79 -9.40 -10.72
CA ASN A 68 1.31 -8.49 -9.71
C ASN A 68 2.39 -9.14 -8.81
N ALA A 69 2.37 -10.46 -8.63
CA ALA A 69 3.47 -11.16 -7.95
C ALA A 69 4.83 -10.93 -8.63
N GLY A 70 4.84 -10.85 -9.96
CA GLY A 70 6.05 -10.50 -10.74
C GLY A 70 6.31 -8.99 -10.82
N SER A 71 5.28 -8.21 -11.20
CA SER A 71 5.44 -6.78 -11.50
C SER A 71 5.77 -5.92 -10.28
N LYS A 72 5.38 -6.34 -9.08
CA LYS A 72 5.64 -5.61 -7.82
C LYS A 72 6.89 -6.11 -7.07
N THR A 73 7.59 -7.11 -7.60
CA THR A 73 8.74 -7.72 -6.94
C THR A 73 10.02 -7.61 -7.77
N LEU A 74 9.98 -8.06 -9.01
CA LEU A 74 11.16 -8.18 -9.87
C LEU A 74 11.85 -6.83 -10.18
N PRO A 75 11.15 -5.71 -10.39
CA PRO A 75 11.80 -4.43 -10.69
C PRO A 75 12.59 -3.84 -9.52
N LEU A 76 12.43 -4.34 -8.29
CA LEU A 76 13.09 -3.80 -7.11
C LEU A 76 14.62 -3.84 -7.23
N LEU A 77 15.18 -4.92 -7.81
CA LEU A 77 16.59 -5.02 -8.19
C LEU A 77 16.73 -4.83 -9.70
N ASN A 78 17.21 -3.67 -10.12
CA ASN A 78 17.05 -3.22 -11.51
C ASN A 78 18.20 -3.61 -12.46
N LYS A 79 19.32 -4.15 -11.96
CA LYS A 79 20.53 -4.39 -12.78
C LYS A 79 20.74 -5.86 -13.10
N ILE A 80 19.65 -6.61 -13.25
CA ILE A 80 19.67 -8.04 -13.60
C ILE A 80 19.42 -8.18 -15.11
N GLU A 81 20.40 -8.76 -15.83
CA GLU A 81 20.31 -8.87 -17.29
C GLU A 81 19.21 -9.84 -17.76
N ASN A 82 19.07 -10.95 -17.05
CA ASN A 82 18.18 -12.04 -17.43
C ASN A 82 17.10 -12.22 -16.38
N LEU A 83 15.94 -11.60 -16.57
CA LEU A 83 14.77 -11.75 -15.72
C LEU A 83 13.72 -12.64 -16.40
N ARG A 84 13.21 -13.63 -15.66
CA ARG A 84 12.09 -14.45 -16.08
C ARG A 84 11.03 -14.52 -15.02
N PHE A 85 9.78 -14.35 -15.42
CA PHE A 85 8.60 -14.66 -14.64
C PHE A 85 7.80 -15.74 -15.33
N THR A 86 7.44 -16.78 -14.59
CA THR A 86 6.45 -17.78 -15.01
C THR A 86 5.38 -17.86 -13.93
N GLY A 87 4.13 -17.97 -14.35
CA GLY A 87 3.02 -18.05 -13.42
C GLY A 87 1.90 -18.92 -13.95
N MET A 88 1.30 -19.71 -13.08
CA MET A 88 0.15 -20.55 -13.39
C MET A 88 -0.89 -20.45 -12.30
N GLY A 89 -2.12 -20.05 -12.65
CA GLY A 89 -3.29 -20.12 -11.78
C GLY A 89 -4.05 -21.41 -12.00
N VAL A 90 -4.34 -22.17 -10.94
CA VAL A 90 -5.06 -23.45 -11.01
C VAL A 90 -6.36 -23.39 -10.23
N TYR A 91 -7.40 -23.97 -10.79
CA TYR A 91 -8.68 -24.16 -10.10
C TYR A 91 -8.58 -25.30 -9.09
N THR A 92 -9.23 -25.11 -7.94
CA THR A 92 -9.35 -26.12 -6.89
C THR A 92 -10.76 -26.10 -6.29
N ASN A 93 -11.06 -27.05 -5.40
CA ASN A 93 -12.31 -27.07 -4.64
C ASN A 93 -12.22 -26.26 -3.31
N LEU A 94 -11.20 -25.41 -3.18
CA LEU A 94 -11.02 -24.54 -2.02
C LEU A 94 -11.79 -23.21 -2.19
N PRO A 95 -11.92 -22.40 -1.13
CA PRO A 95 -12.52 -21.08 -1.22
C PRO A 95 -11.86 -20.21 -2.30
N VAL A 96 -12.65 -19.32 -2.89
CA VAL A 96 -12.19 -18.47 -3.99
C VAL A 96 -11.16 -17.48 -3.49
N GLY A 97 -10.00 -17.47 -4.13
CA GLY A 97 -9.03 -16.40 -3.97
C GLY A 97 -9.51 -15.08 -4.62
N GLY A 98 -9.00 -13.95 -4.17
CA GLY A 98 -9.37 -12.66 -4.73
C GLY A 98 -8.49 -11.51 -4.28
N ALA A 99 -8.95 -10.31 -4.55
CA ALA A 99 -8.26 -9.11 -4.12
C ALA A 99 -8.12 -9.06 -2.60
N TYR A 100 -6.90 -9.00 -2.12
CA TYR A 100 -6.57 -8.81 -0.72
C TYR A 100 -5.36 -7.87 -0.62
N ARG A 101 -5.28 -7.07 0.45
CA ARG A 101 -4.21 -6.10 0.70
C ARG A 101 -2.84 -6.67 0.35
N GLY A 102 -2.04 -5.98 -0.49
CA GLY A 102 -0.74 -6.45 -0.98
C GLY A 102 -0.76 -7.14 -2.34
N TYR A 103 -1.91 -7.65 -2.80
CA TYR A 103 -2.31 -8.06 -4.15
C TYR A 103 -1.18 -8.66 -5.01
N GLY A 104 -0.72 -9.88 -4.70
CA GLY A 104 0.33 -10.61 -5.42
C GLY A 104 1.74 -10.41 -4.86
N ALA A 105 2.08 -9.21 -4.43
CA ALA A 105 3.38 -8.95 -3.82
C ALA A 105 3.59 -9.72 -2.53
N THR A 106 2.56 -9.82 -1.68
CA THR A 106 2.60 -10.55 -0.41
C THR A 106 2.96 -12.03 -0.61
N GLU A 107 2.56 -12.60 -1.74
CA GLU A 107 2.74 -14.01 -2.08
C GLU A 107 4.15 -14.29 -2.67
N SER A 108 4.78 -13.32 -3.31
CA SER A 108 6.09 -13.49 -3.95
C SER A 108 7.28 -13.05 -3.09
N TYR A 109 7.14 -11.98 -2.30
CA TYR A 109 8.22 -11.47 -1.44
C TYR A 109 8.82 -12.51 -0.50
N PRO A 110 8.06 -13.48 0.08
CA PRO A 110 8.64 -14.47 0.98
C PRO A 110 9.75 -15.31 0.34
N ALA A 111 9.58 -15.75 -0.89
CA ALA A 111 10.62 -16.50 -1.59
C ALA A 111 11.71 -15.57 -2.16
N TYR A 112 11.31 -14.43 -2.73
CA TYR A 112 12.23 -13.47 -3.33
C TYR A 112 13.21 -12.89 -2.30
N ALA A 113 12.71 -12.38 -1.17
CA ALA A 113 13.55 -11.75 -0.17
C ALA A 113 14.50 -12.75 0.52
N GLN A 114 14.03 -14.00 0.75
CA GLN A 114 14.92 -15.05 1.26
C GLN A 114 16.02 -15.41 0.25
N ALA A 115 15.70 -15.49 -1.06
CA ALA A 115 16.70 -15.78 -2.08
C ALA A 115 17.79 -14.69 -2.14
N ILE A 116 17.42 -13.41 -2.01
CA ILE A 116 18.41 -12.32 -1.97
C ILE A 116 19.23 -12.34 -0.68
N ASP A 117 18.62 -12.63 0.47
CA ASP A 117 19.34 -12.82 1.74
C ASP A 117 20.33 -13.99 1.64
N MET A 118 19.96 -15.09 0.96
CA MET A 118 20.87 -16.23 0.71
C MET A 118 22.07 -15.82 -0.15
N VAL A 119 21.86 -15.06 -1.24
CA VAL A 119 22.97 -14.54 -2.06
C VAL A 119 23.92 -13.68 -1.22
N CYS A 120 23.36 -12.80 -0.39
CA CYS A 120 24.18 -11.95 0.48
C CYS A 120 24.99 -12.77 1.50
N GLU A 121 24.37 -13.78 2.13
CA GLU A 121 25.06 -14.66 3.08
C GLU A 121 26.18 -15.48 2.41
N ASP A 122 25.91 -16.07 1.24
CA ASP A 122 26.90 -16.88 0.50
C ASP A 122 28.09 -16.05 0.04
N CYS A 123 27.88 -14.77 -0.29
CA CYS A 123 28.93 -13.84 -0.71
C CYS A 123 29.55 -13.03 0.43
N GLY A 124 29.07 -13.20 1.67
CA GLY A 124 29.54 -12.43 2.83
C GLY A 124 29.23 -10.95 2.77
N LEU A 125 28.09 -10.58 2.13
CA LEU A 125 27.64 -9.21 1.94
C LEU A 125 26.57 -8.83 2.98
N ASP A 126 26.56 -7.56 3.38
CA ASP A 126 25.45 -7.01 4.14
C ASP A 126 24.29 -6.68 3.20
N ILE A 127 23.08 -7.19 3.51
CA ILE A 127 21.90 -7.05 2.65
C ILE A 127 21.43 -5.60 2.51
N VAL A 128 21.63 -4.73 3.52
CA VAL A 128 21.32 -3.31 3.44
C VAL A 128 22.22 -2.64 2.41
N GLU A 129 23.54 -2.87 2.49
CA GLU A 129 24.52 -2.33 1.53
C GLU A 129 24.29 -2.92 0.12
N TYR A 130 23.88 -4.17 0.05
CA TYR A 130 23.52 -4.82 -1.21
C TYR A 130 22.35 -4.09 -1.90
N TYR A 131 21.22 -3.85 -1.20
CA TYR A 131 20.10 -3.12 -1.77
C TYR A 131 20.45 -1.69 -2.13
N LYS A 132 21.24 -0.94 -1.35
CA LYS A 132 21.71 0.40 -1.71
C LYS A 132 22.41 0.44 -3.06
N LYS A 133 23.21 -0.60 -3.36
CA LYS A 133 23.95 -0.72 -4.63
C LYS A 133 23.03 -1.07 -5.81
N TRP A 134 22.12 -2.03 -5.61
CA TRP A 134 21.44 -2.71 -6.71
C TRP A 134 19.96 -2.35 -6.88
N CYS A 135 19.33 -1.68 -5.92
CA CYS A 135 17.91 -1.30 -6.04
C CYS A 135 17.68 -0.28 -7.17
N ILE A 136 16.46 -0.28 -7.68
CA ILE A 136 16.00 0.68 -8.69
C ILE A 136 16.08 2.12 -8.17
N LYS A 137 16.50 3.05 -9.03
CA LYS A 137 16.69 4.48 -8.71
C LYS A 137 15.74 5.37 -9.52
N SER A 138 15.58 6.63 -9.08
CA SER A 138 14.92 7.66 -9.89
C SER A 138 15.60 7.79 -11.26
N GLY A 139 14.81 7.91 -12.31
CA GLY A 139 15.27 7.95 -13.69
C GLY A 139 15.49 6.57 -14.33
N GLU A 140 15.44 5.48 -13.57
CA GLU A 140 15.56 4.12 -14.11
C GLU A 140 14.21 3.52 -14.47
N THR A 141 14.22 2.50 -15.34
CA THR A 141 13.05 1.72 -15.77
C THR A 141 13.32 0.24 -15.66
N SER A 142 12.29 -0.58 -15.76
CA SER A 142 12.39 -2.04 -15.89
C SER A 142 11.46 -2.52 -17.00
N ALA A 143 11.93 -3.45 -17.82
CA ALA A 143 11.11 -4.09 -18.86
C ALA A 143 9.88 -4.83 -18.27
N ILE A 144 9.95 -5.21 -17.02
CA ILE A 144 8.85 -5.88 -16.29
C ILE A 144 7.61 -4.98 -16.19
N PHE A 145 7.76 -3.66 -16.08
CA PHE A 145 6.61 -2.75 -16.03
C PHE A 145 5.74 -2.83 -17.28
N GLN A 146 6.36 -2.99 -18.45
CA GLN A 146 5.62 -3.17 -19.70
C GLN A 146 5.15 -4.61 -19.91
N ALA A 147 5.93 -5.60 -19.50
CA ALA A 147 5.62 -7.02 -19.72
C ALA A 147 4.46 -7.53 -18.84
N LEU A 148 4.30 -7.00 -17.62
CA LEU A 148 3.33 -7.50 -16.63
C LEU A 148 2.39 -6.40 -16.16
N GLY A 149 1.14 -6.43 -16.59
CA GLY A 149 0.04 -5.57 -16.16
C GLY A 149 -1.13 -6.36 -15.56
N GLU A 150 -2.29 -5.75 -15.51
CA GLU A 150 -3.52 -6.32 -14.94
C GLU A 150 -4.23 -7.25 -15.95
N GLY A 151 -3.72 -8.50 -16.09
CA GLY A 151 -4.28 -9.50 -17.02
C GLY A 151 -3.99 -9.23 -18.50
N LYS A 152 -3.13 -8.28 -18.80
CA LYS A 152 -2.61 -7.91 -20.13
C LYS A 152 -1.18 -7.39 -19.99
N GLU A 153 -0.58 -6.90 -21.07
CA GLU A 153 0.65 -6.11 -20.99
C GLU A 153 0.46 -4.88 -20.10
N GLY A 154 1.52 -4.52 -19.39
CA GLY A 154 1.58 -3.32 -18.56
C GLY A 154 1.93 -2.07 -19.37
N VAL A 155 2.31 -1.02 -18.66
CA VAL A 155 2.71 0.27 -19.25
C VAL A 155 4.18 0.54 -18.92
N ALA A 156 4.97 0.88 -19.93
CA ALA A 156 6.35 1.29 -19.73
C ALA A 156 6.40 2.50 -18.80
N MET A 157 7.25 2.42 -17.77
CA MET A 157 7.31 3.44 -16.74
C MET A 157 8.76 3.67 -16.30
N THR A 158 9.11 4.95 -16.12
CA THR A 158 10.33 5.38 -15.45
C THR A 158 10.01 5.78 -14.02
N ILE A 159 10.83 5.41 -13.07
CA ILE A 159 10.69 5.80 -11.66
C ILE A 159 10.86 7.32 -11.55
N GLY A 160 9.80 8.04 -11.19
CA GLY A 160 9.83 9.49 -11.01
C GLY A 160 10.53 9.90 -9.72
N SER A 161 10.23 9.19 -8.64
CA SER A 161 10.78 9.48 -7.31
C SER A 161 10.99 8.21 -6.49
N THR A 162 12.07 8.16 -5.71
CA THR A 162 12.32 7.12 -4.70
C THR A 162 13.27 7.64 -3.62
N SER A 163 12.95 7.35 -2.36
CA SER A 163 13.80 7.51 -1.18
C SER A 163 14.12 6.14 -0.54
N LEU A 164 14.23 5.09 -1.37
CA LEU A 164 14.49 3.73 -0.88
C LEU A 164 15.85 3.63 -0.16
N VAL A 165 16.87 4.35 -0.63
CA VAL A 165 18.19 4.36 0.01
C VAL A 165 18.12 5.00 1.39
N GLU A 166 17.41 6.11 1.51
CA GLU A 166 17.16 6.80 2.78
C GLU A 166 16.32 5.92 3.73
N CYS A 167 15.35 5.15 3.20
CA CYS A 167 14.61 4.16 3.98
C CYS A 167 15.54 3.07 4.53
N LEU A 168 16.49 2.57 3.73
CA LEU A 168 17.50 1.60 4.16
C LEU A 168 18.37 2.16 5.28
N ASP A 169 18.91 3.37 5.12
CA ASP A 169 19.81 4.01 6.09
C ASP A 169 19.10 4.30 7.42
N GLU A 170 17.93 4.95 7.36
CA GLU A 170 17.19 5.30 8.57
C GLU A 170 16.64 4.06 9.29
N GLY A 171 16.16 3.06 8.54
CA GLY A 171 15.69 1.82 9.11
C GLY A 171 16.82 1.01 9.78
N ALA A 172 17.99 0.93 9.16
CA ALA A 172 19.17 0.28 9.74
C ALA A 172 19.60 0.97 11.04
N LYS A 173 19.57 2.31 11.07
CA LYS A 173 19.87 3.10 12.27
C LYS A 173 18.85 2.88 13.38
N LEU A 174 17.54 2.97 13.08
CA LEU A 174 16.46 2.84 14.05
C LEU A 174 16.35 1.44 14.65
N SER A 175 16.78 0.42 13.92
CA SER A 175 16.76 -0.99 14.35
C SER A 175 18.05 -1.47 14.99
N ASP A 176 19.11 -0.68 14.98
CA ASP A 176 20.49 -1.07 15.36
C ASP A 176 20.98 -2.26 14.50
N TRP A 177 20.67 -2.25 13.19
CA TRP A 177 20.86 -3.37 12.27
C TRP A 177 22.25 -3.99 12.31
N TYR A 178 23.30 -3.19 12.07
CA TYR A 178 24.67 -3.70 11.89
C TYR A 178 25.21 -4.39 13.14
N GLU A 179 24.86 -3.88 14.32
CA GLU A 179 25.26 -4.48 15.59
C GLU A 179 24.45 -5.74 15.88
N LYS A 180 23.13 -5.67 15.76
CA LYS A 180 22.24 -6.80 16.05
C LYS A 180 22.41 -7.94 15.08
N ARG A 181 22.58 -7.67 13.76
CA ARG A 181 22.79 -8.71 12.75
C ARG A 181 24.05 -9.55 13.07
N LYS A 182 25.12 -8.88 13.52
CA LYS A 182 26.35 -9.54 13.94
C LYS A 182 26.20 -10.26 15.29
N LEU A 183 25.53 -9.63 16.25
CA LEU A 183 25.33 -10.16 17.60
C LEU A 183 24.50 -11.45 17.60
N TYR A 184 23.44 -11.51 16.77
CA TYR A 184 22.45 -12.58 16.76
C TYR A 184 22.73 -13.73 15.78
N GLY A 185 23.90 -13.79 15.15
CA GLY A 185 24.25 -14.88 14.26
C GLY A 185 24.07 -16.27 14.92
N PRO A 186 23.79 -17.34 14.15
CA PRO A 186 23.38 -18.64 14.70
C PRO A 186 24.46 -19.30 15.56
N ASN A 187 25.74 -19.02 15.26
CA ASN A 187 26.91 -19.51 15.98
C ASN A 187 27.53 -18.50 16.93
N SER A 188 26.92 -17.34 17.12
CA SER A 188 27.38 -16.30 18.04
C SER A 188 27.35 -16.78 19.49
N ASP A 189 28.17 -16.21 20.35
CA ASP A 189 28.11 -16.47 21.79
C ASP A 189 26.75 -16.08 22.41
N PHE A 190 26.01 -15.20 21.75
CA PHE A 190 24.67 -14.82 22.16
C PHE A 190 23.68 -15.97 22.00
N ASN A 191 23.70 -16.71 20.88
CA ASN A 191 22.71 -17.74 20.53
C ASN A 191 23.18 -19.19 20.75
N LYS A 192 24.48 -19.43 20.75
CA LYS A 192 25.02 -20.80 20.83
C LYS A 192 24.60 -21.53 22.10
N GLY A 193 23.96 -22.69 21.93
CA GLY A 193 23.52 -23.54 23.04
C GLY A 193 22.36 -23.02 23.86
N LYS A 194 21.75 -21.88 23.49
CA LYS A 194 20.61 -21.33 24.22
C LYS A 194 19.27 -21.85 23.66
N ARG A 195 18.29 -21.97 24.56
CA ARG A 195 16.89 -22.27 24.22
C ARG A 195 16.23 -21.08 23.53
N LEU A 196 16.34 -19.88 24.10
CA LEU A 196 15.81 -18.64 23.51
C LEU A 196 16.91 -18.04 22.63
N LYS A 197 16.64 -17.97 21.33
CA LYS A 197 17.56 -17.41 20.34
C LYS A 197 16.96 -16.15 19.72
N ARG A 198 17.78 -15.13 19.50
CA ARG A 198 17.36 -13.89 18.86
C ARG A 198 17.91 -13.75 17.47
N GLY A 199 17.15 -13.09 16.60
CA GLY A 199 17.58 -12.76 15.26
C GLY A 199 16.93 -11.47 14.78
N ILE A 200 17.58 -10.84 13.81
CA ILE A 200 17.05 -9.68 13.12
C ILE A 200 17.04 -9.95 11.61
N GLY A 201 15.93 -9.65 10.95
CA GLY A 201 15.77 -9.78 9.49
C GLY A 201 15.33 -8.48 8.88
N MET A 202 15.64 -8.30 7.59
CA MET A 202 15.25 -7.12 6.82
C MET A 202 14.58 -7.56 5.53
N VAL A 203 13.68 -6.70 5.02
CA VAL A 203 13.11 -6.81 3.68
C VAL A 203 12.90 -5.41 3.10
N ALA A 204 13.32 -5.23 1.86
CA ALA A 204 12.99 -4.06 1.05
C ALA A 204 11.87 -4.42 0.06
N MET A 205 10.96 -3.48 -0.21
CA MET A 205 9.75 -3.74 -0.97
C MET A 205 9.35 -2.56 -1.84
N MET A 206 8.58 -2.85 -2.89
CA MET A 206 7.87 -1.87 -3.70
C MET A 206 6.43 -2.33 -3.95
N GLN A 207 5.56 -1.40 -4.35
CA GLN A 207 4.15 -1.67 -4.71
C GLN A 207 3.74 -0.74 -5.85
N GLY A 208 2.45 -0.59 -6.14
CA GLY A 208 1.91 0.37 -7.10
C GLY A 208 1.02 1.42 -6.43
N SER A 209 0.65 2.46 -7.20
CA SER A 209 -0.25 3.53 -6.75
C SER A 209 -1.52 3.67 -7.58
N ALA A 210 -1.65 2.91 -8.68
CA ALA A 210 -2.82 2.88 -9.56
C ALA A 210 -2.72 1.70 -10.52
N ILE A 211 -3.79 1.45 -11.28
CA ILE A 211 -3.78 0.59 -12.47
C ILE A 211 -3.79 1.51 -13.70
N PRO A 212 -2.64 1.70 -14.37
CA PRO A 212 -2.52 2.64 -15.48
C PRO A 212 -3.55 2.39 -16.59
N GLU A 213 -4.14 3.46 -17.13
CA GLU A 213 -5.10 3.43 -18.23
C GLU A 213 -6.42 2.65 -17.96
N ILE A 214 -6.64 2.19 -16.73
CA ILE A 214 -7.83 1.46 -16.29
C ILE A 214 -8.54 2.23 -15.18
N ASP A 215 -7.80 2.61 -14.13
CA ASP A 215 -8.37 3.33 -13.01
C ASP A 215 -8.67 4.78 -13.37
N MET A 216 -9.87 5.22 -12.98
CA MET A 216 -10.24 6.63 -13.03
C MET A 216 -11.00 7.02 -11.77
N ALA A 217 -10.93 8.30 -11.44
CA ALA A 217 -11.74 8.92 -10.40
C ALA A 217 -12.29 10.25 -10.89
N SER A 218 -13.40 10.66 -10.30
CA SER A 218 -14.02 11.97 -10.54
C SER A 218 -14.40 12.62 -9.23
N ALA A 219 -14.39 13.96 -9.22
CA ALA A 219 -14.83 14.77 -8.09
C ALA A 219 -15.79 15.87 -8.57
N TYR A 220 -16.70 16.25 -7.71
CA TYR A 220 -17.57 17.39 -7.88
C TYR A 220 -17.51 18.26 -6.63
N ILE A 221 -17.28 19.56 -6.80
CA ILE A 221 -17.28 20.55 -5.71
C ILE A 221 -18.29 21.64 -6.04
N LYS A 222 -19.10 22.00 -5.03
CA LYS A 222 -20.06 23.09 -5.07
C LYS A 222 -19.84 24.00 -3.87
N MET A 223 -19.78 25.31 -4.08
CA MET A 223 -19.74 26.32 -3.05
C MET A 223 -21.15 26.67 -2.57
N ASN A 224 -21.35 26.71 -1.26
CA ASN A 224 -22.62 27.09 -0.62
C ASN A 224 -22.65 28.59 -0.33
N ASP A 225 -23.84 29.14 -0.06
CA ASP A 225 -24.08 30.58 0.16
C ASP A 225 -23.44 31.13 1.43
N ASP A 226 -23.04 30.28 2.34
CA ASP A 226 -22.25 30.63 3.54
C ASP A 226 -20.72 30.59 3.32
N GLY A 227 -20.28 30.26 2.10
CA GLY A 227 -18.86 30.12 1.76
C GLY A 227 -18.26 28.72 2.02
N SER A 228 -19.05 27.79 2.55
CA SER A 228 -18.65 26.38 2.71
C SER A 228 -18.74 25.62 1.39
N PHE A 229 -18.26 24.38 1.38
CA PHE A 229 -18.19 23.54 0.17
C PHE A 229 -18.82 22.17 0.40
N ASN A 230 -19.56 21.67 -0.59
CA ASN A 230 -19.89 20.27 -0.71
C ASN A 230 -18.85 19.61 -1.64
N LEU A 231 -18.14 18.60 -1.13
CA LEU A 231 -17.23 17.76 -1.89
C LEU A 231 -17.85 16.38 -2.09
N ASN A 232 -18.15 16.03 -3.34
CA ASN A 232 -18.73 14.75 -3.71
C ASN A 232 -17.69 13.91 -4.42
N VAL A 233 -17.38 12.71 -3.89
CA VAL A 233 -16.40 11.77 -4.42
C VAL A 233 -16.94 10.34 -4.42
N GLY A 234 -16.61 9.57 -5.46
CA GLY A 234 -16.98 8.15 -5.52
C GLY A 234 -16.11 7.26 -4.65
N ALA A 235 -14.96 7.76 -4.19
CA ALA A 235 -14.05 7.03 -3.32
C ALA A 235 -14.74 6.56 -2.03
N THR A 236 -14.41 5.32 -1.60
CA THR A 236 -14.98 4.73 -0.38
C THR A 236 -13.96 4.76 0.74
N ASP A 237 -14.32 5.34 1.88
CA ASP A 237 -13.51 5.25 3.08
C ASP A 237 -13.63 3.85 3.71
N LEU A 238 -12.56 3.09 3.64
CA LEU A 238 -12.43 1.74 4.20
C LEU A 238 -11.83 1.74 5.63
N GLY A 239 -11.89 2.88 6.33
CA GLY A 239 -11.14 3.14 7.54
C GLY A 239 -9.76 3.74 7.27
N THR A 240 -9.54 4.24 6.06
CA THR A 240 -8.29 4.85 5.60
C THR A 240 -8.19 6.33 5.92
N GLY A 241 -9.30 6.98 6.30
CA GLY A 241 -9.41 8.42 6.48
C GLY A 241 -9.45 9.18 5.14
N SER A 242 -9.88 8.52 4.06
CA SER A 242 -9.89 9.10 2.71
C SER A 242 -10.78 10.33 2.62
N ASP A 243 -11.93 10.37 3.28
CA ASP A 243 -12.82 11.54 3.28
C ASP A 243 -12.09 12.78 3.82
N THR A 244 -11.36 12.63 4.92
CA THR A 244 -10.53 13.70 5.50
C THR A 244 -9.39 14.09 4.56
N VAL A 245 -8.65 13.11 4.02
CA VAL A 245 -7.50 13.37 3.14
C VAL A 245 -7.92 14.09 1.86
N LEU A 246 -9.04 13.71 1.26
CA LEU A 246 -9.56 14.36 0.05
C LEU A 246 -10.03 15.79 0.33
N ALA A 247 -10.66 16.03 1.49
CA ALA A 247 -11.00 17.38 1.93
C ALA A 247 -9.74 18.23 2.19
N GLN A 248 -8.68 17.67 2.78
CA GLN A 248 -7.40 18.37 2.98
C GLN A 248 -6.75 18.78 1.65
N ILE A 249 -6.82 17.94 0.62
CA ILE A 249 -6.32 18.29 -0.71
C ILE A 249 -7.08 19.48 -1.32
N ALA A 250 -8.40 19.52 -1.18
CA ALA A 250 -9.21 20.65 -1.65
C ALA A 250 -8.97 21.92 -0.80
N SER A 251 -8.84 21.76 0.51
CA SER A 251 -8.54 22.81 1.48
C SER A 251 -7.26 23.55 1.14
N GLU A 252 -6.20 22.83 0.82
CA GLU A 252 -4.90 23.41 0.40
C GLU A 252 -5.01 24.21 -0.90
N VAL A 253 -5.78 23.76 -1.89
CA VAL A 253 -5.99 24.52 -3.15
C VAL A 253 -6.77 25.80 -2.91
N LEU A 254 -7.82 25.72 -2.05
CA LEU A 254 -8.77 26.81 -1.84
C LEU A 254 -8.36 27.74 -0.68
N ASP A 255 -7.25 27.45 -0.01
CA ASP A 255 -6.77 28.21 1.14
C ASP A 255 -7.89 28.47 2.17
N THR A 256 -8.52 27.37 2.62
CA THR A 256 -9.68 27.41 3.53
C THR A 256 -9.59 26.23 4.53
N PRO A 257 -10.09 26.35 5.77
CA PRO A 257 -10.07 25.26 6.73
C PRO A 257 -10.77 24.00 6.20
N VAL A 258 -10.25 22.82 6.59
CA VAL A 258 -10.84 21.53 6.18
C VAL A 258 -12.27 21.34 6.67
N GLU A 259 -12.63 21.98 7.78
CA GLU A 259 -13.96 22.02 8.37
C GLU A 259 -14.99 22.74 7.48
N SER A 260 -14.53 23.54 6.50
CA SER A 260 -15.39 24.18 5.51
C SER A 260 -15.98 23.19 4.49
N PHE A 261 -15.53 21.91 4.49
CA PHE A 261 -16.00 20.91 3.55
C PHE A 261 -16.99 19.94 4.19
N ILE A 262 -18.16 19.78 3.54
CA ILE A 262 -19.10 18.69 3.77
C ILE A 262 -18.81 17.62 2.71
N VAL A 263 -18.29 16.47 3.14
CA VAL A 263 -17.91 15.38 2.24
C VAL A 263 -19.04 14.39 2.08
N TYR A 264 -19.46 14.14 0.84
CA TYR A 264 -20.32 13.04 0.45
C TYR A 264 -19.49 12.04 -0.35
N SER A 265 -19.40 10.82 0.16
CA SER A 265 -18.59 9.76 -0.45
C SER A 265 -19.39 8.49 -0.72
N SER A 266 -18.99 7.74 -1.75
CA SER A 266 -19.43 6.37 -2.04
C SER A 266 -20.96 6.16 -2.18
N ASP A 267 -21.73 7.17 -2.49
CA ASP A 267 -23.16 7.08 -2.79
C ASP A 267 -23.39 7.14 -4.32
N THR A 268 -23.74 6.00 -4.92
CA THR A 268 -23.88 5.89 -6.37
C THR A 268 -25.02 6.70 -6.98
N ASP A 269 -25.94 7.23 -6.18
CA ASP A 269 -27.00 8.12 -6.65
C ASP A 269 -26.54 9.58 -6.76
N PHE A 270 -25.56 10.00 -5.96
CA PHE A 270 -25.16 11.41 -5.83
C PHE A 270 -23.68 11.68 -6.12
N THR A 271 -22.80 10.67 -5.99
CA THR A 271 -21.37 10.88 -6.17
C THR A 271 -20.92 10.51 -7.58
N PRO A 272 -19.91 11.20 -8.13
CA PRO A 272 -19.34 10.84 -9.41
C PRO A 272 -18.66 9.46 -9.36
N PHE A 273 -18.38 8.91 -10.55
CA PHE A 273 -17.77 7.60 -10.68
C PHE A 273 -16.36 7.55 -10.09
N ASP A 274 -16.08 6.44 -9.42
CA ASP A 274 -14.75 6.03 -8.95
C ASP A 274 -14.63 4.50 -9.15
N THR A 275 -13.46 4.03 -9.58
CA THR A 275 -13.25 2.59 -9.85
C THR A 275 -13.23 1.77 -8.56
N GLY A 276 -12.92 2.41 -7.43
CA GLY A 276 -12.71 1.80 -6.12
C GLY A 276 -11.26 1.95 -5.62
N ALA A 277 -11.02 1.58 -4.38
CA ALA A 277 -9.70 1.70 -3.73
C ALA A 277 -8.70 0.61 -4.18
N TYR A 278 -8.61 0.33 -5.49
CA TYR A 278 -7.66 -0.62 -6.06
C TYR A 278 -6.23 -0.06 -6.00
N ALA A 279 -5.23 -0.94 -5.89
CA ALA A 279 -3.81 -0.59 -5.87
C ALA A 279 -3.46 0.54 -4.89
N SER A 280 -4.27 0.72 -3.84
CA SER A 280 -4.16 1.82 -2.85
C SER A 280 -4.25 3.21 -3.49
N SER A 281 -5.02 3.36 -4.57
CA SER A 281 -4.99 4.51 -5.47
C SER A 281 -5.73 5.76 -4.96
N THR A 282 -6.54 5.66 -3.91
CA THR A 282 -7.47 6.74 -3.50
C THR A 282 -6.76 8.09 -3.33
N THR A 283 -5.71 8.18 -2.53
CA THR A 283 -4.99 9.47 -2.36
C THR A 283 -4.34 9.92 -3.67
N TYR A 284 -3.73 9.00 -4.42
CA TYR A 284 -3.03 9.32 -5.66
C TYR A 284 -3.99 9.70 -6.80
N LEU A 285 -5.03 8.90 -7.03
CA LEU A 285 -5.93 9.02 -8.17
C LEU A 285 -7.12 9.96 -7.86
N SER A 286 -7.91 9.64 -6.82
CA SER A 286 -9.08 10.44 -6.45
C SER A 286 -8.66 11.80 -5.89
N GLY A 287 -7.53 11.85 -5.16
CA GLY A 287 -6.91 13.10 -4.72
C GLY A 287 -6.52 14.03 -5.88
N GLN A 288 -6.02 13.49 -7.00
CA GLN A 288 -5.71 14.29 -8.16
C GLN A 288 -6.97 14.80 -8.90
N ALA A 289 -8.06 14.02 -8.90
CA ALA A 289 -9.34 14.49 -9.40
C ALA A 289 -9.90 15.64 -8.54
N VAL A 290 -9.83 15.50 -7.21
CA VAL A 290 -10.23 16.55 -6.25
C VAL A 290 -9.38 17.80 -6.43
N ARG A 291 -8.05 17.66 -6.55
CA ARG A 291 -7.15 18.80 -6.78
C ARG A 291 -7.54 19.57 -8.04
N LYS A 292 -7.71 18.89 -9.17
CA LYS A 292 -8.14 19.51 -10.43
C LYS A 292 -9.49 20.21 -10.30
N CYS A 293 -10.44 19.57 -9.61
CA CYS A 293 -11.77 20.14 -9.37
C CYS A 293 -11.67 21.43 -8.53
N ALA A 294 -10.89 21.41 -7.45
CA ALA A 294 -10.65 22.57 -6.60
C ALA A 294 -9.93 23.71 -7.34
N GLU A 295 -8.98 23.39 -8.24
CA GLU A 295 -8.32 24.39 -9.10
C GLU A 295 -9.32 25.10 -10.02
N GLU A 296 -10.33 24.41 -10.54
CA GLU A 296 -11.41 25.05 -11.33
C GLU A 296 -12.33 25.92 -10.45
N ILE A 297 -12.61 25.50 -9.22
CA ILE A 297 -13.35 26.32 -8.23
C ILE A 297 -12.54 27.59 -7.90
N LYS A 298 -11.24 27.45 -7.62
CA LYS A 298 -10.34 28.59 -7.36
C LYS A 298 -10.41 29.65 -8.46
N LYS A 299 -10.37 29.23 -9.73
CA LYS A 299 -10.46 30.17 -10.87
C LYS A 299 -11.80 30.94 -10.84
N GLN A 300 -12.91 30.28 -10.53
CA GLN A 300 -14.23 30.92 -10.47
C GLN A 300 -14.28 31.90 -9.28
N ILE A 301 -13.78 31.52 -8.11
CA ILE A 301 -13.74 32.38 -6.92
C ILE A 301 -12.88 33.63 -7.18
N LEU A 302 -11.66 33.46 -7.72
CA LEU A 302 -10.76 34.59 -8.04
C LEU A 302 -11.38 35.53 -9.06
N LYS A 303 -12.08 35.01 -10.08
CA LYS A 303 -12.77 35.82 -11.08
C LYS A 303 -13.86 36.71 -10.46
N VAL A 304 -14.70 36.13 -9.60
CA VAL A 304 -15.79 36.88 -8.93
C VAL A 304 -15.24 37.86 -7.92
N GLY A 305 -14.24 37.44 -7.11
CA GLY A 305 -13.59 38.32 -6.14
C GLY A 305 -12.88 39.50 -6.78
N ALA A 306 -12.18 39.30 -7.90
CA ALA A 306 -11.57 40.38 -8.67
C ALA A 306 -12.60 41.39 -9.21
N GLU A 307 -13.74 40.90 -9.72
CA GLU A 307 -14.86 41.75 -10.15
C GLU A 307 -15.40 42.60 -9.00
N MET A 308 -15.61 41.98 -7.81
CA MET A 308 -16.11 42.70 -6.63
C MET A 308 -15.13 43.76 -6.14
N LEU A 309 -13.83 43.49 -6.20
CA LEU A 309 -12.75 44.43 -5.83
C LEU A 309 -12.42 45.45 -6.93
N SER A 310 -13.02 45.32 -8.13
CA SER A 310 -12.69 46.12 -9.32
C SER A 310 -11.22 46.04 -9.72
N LEU A 311 -10.62 44.83 -9.57
CA LEU A 311 -9.21 44.52 -9.88
C LEU A 311 -9.11 43.50 -11.02
N SER A 312 -7.90 43.36 -11.57
CA SER A 312 -7.59 42.24 -12.47
C SER A 312 -7.50 40.92 -11.68
N ILE A 313 -7.81 39.81 -12.33
CA ILE A 313 -7.65 38.47 -11.73
C ILE A 313 -6.17 38.19 -11.35
N ASP A 314 -5.23 38.81 -12.05
CA ASP A 314 -3.80 38.67 -11.77
C ASP A 314 -3.35 39.45 -10.53
N ASP A 315 -4.15 40.42 -10.06
CA ASP A 315 -3.87 41.29 -8.93
C ASP A 315 -4.52 40.81 -7.62
N VAL A 316 -5.21 39.66 -7.65
CA VAL A 316 -5.86 39.06 -6.48
C VAL A 316 -5.30 37.66 -6.19
N GLU A 317 -5.44 37.24 -4.93
CA GLU A 317 -5.09 35.89 -4.48
C GLU A 317 -6.05 35.37 -3.42
N LEU A 318 -6.03 34.06 -3.14
CA LEU A 318 -6.75 33.48 -2.00
C LEU A 318 -5.92 33.69 -0.73
N ASN A 319 -6.61 34.02 0.37
CA ASN A 319 -6.01 34.15 1.68
C ASN A 319 -7.08 33.87 2.76
N ASP A 320 -6.96 32.76 3.46
CA ASP A 320 -7.81 32.35 4.58
C ASP A 320 -9.32 32.54 4.31
N SER A 321 -9.85 31.81 3.32
CA SER A 321 -11.27 31.84 2.90
C SER A 321 -11.76 33.18 2.35
N LYS A 322 -10.83 33.98 1.80
CA LYS A 322 -11.10 35.29 1.19
C LYS A 322 -10.35 35.44 -0.12
N VAL A 323 -10.78 36.37 -0.93
CA VAL A 323 -9.99 36.93 -2.04
C VAL A 323 -9.47 38.29 -1.60
N THR A 324 -8.16 38.47 -1.67
CA THR A 324 -7.45 39.69 -1.25
C THR A 324 -6.70 40.30 -2.42
N ALA A 325 -6.57 41.61 -2.40
CA ALA A 325 -5.67 42.30 -3.34
C ALA A 325 -4.21 42.07 -2.94
N LYS A 326 -3.34 41.66 -3.89
CA LYS A 326 -1.93 41.36 -3.66
C LYS A 326 -1.12 42.57 -3.13
N GLU A 327 -1.48 43.76 -3.60
CA GLU A 327 -0.79 45.01 -3.17
C GLU A 327 -1.36 45.55 -1.83
N ASN A 328 -2.60 45.22 -1.48
CA ASN A 328 -3.25 45.73 -0.29
C ASN A 328 -4.16 44.66 0.35
N ILE A 329 -3.65 43.88 1.26
CA ILE A 329 -4.40 42.77 1.94
C ILE A 329 -5.64 43.26 2.71
N LYS A 330 -5.83 44.54 2.95
CA LYS A 330 -7.03 45.12 3.57
C LYS A 330 -8.20 45.22 2.60
N GLU A 331 -7.95 45.15 1.30
CA GLU A 331 -8.99 45.06 0.28
C GLU A 331 -9.29 43.57 0.08
N GLU A 332 -10.33 43.11 0.72
CA GLU A 332 -10.71 41.70 0.77
C GLU A 332 -12.21 41.50 0.63
N VAL A 333 -12.60 40.34 0.11
CA VAL A 333 -13.98 39.83 0.07
C VAL A 333 -14.00 38.36 0.50
N SER A 334 -14.91 38.02 1.38
CA SER A 334 -15.05 36.65 1.90
C SER A 334 -15.69 35.70 0.90
N PHE A 335 -15.49 34.40 1.08
CA PHE A 335 -16.13 33.39 0.26
C PHE A 335 -17.67 33.44 0.35
N ALA A 336 -18.23 33.76 1.51
CA ALA A 336 -19.69 33.96 1.67
C ALA A 336 -20.19 35.12 0.82
N GLU A 337 -19.52 36.29 0.85
CA GLU A 337 -19.87 37.46 0.04
C GLU A 337 -19.75 37.15 -1.46
N ILE A 338 -18.67 36.47 -1.86
CA ILE A 338 -18.44 36.03 -3.26
C ILE A 338 -19.56 35.10 -3.72
N CYS A 339 -19.97 34.12 -2.91
CA CYS A 339 -21.01 33.20 -3.28
C CYS A 339 -22.38 33.92 -3.38
N GLN A 340 -22.71 34.80 -2.43
CA GLN A 340 -23.92 35.61 -2.47
C GLN A 340 -23.91 36.54 -3.67
N TYR A 341 -22.80 37.18 -3.99
CA TYR A 341 -22.66 38.03 -5.19
C TYR A 341 -22.93 37.22 -6.46
N SER A 342 -22.31 36.03 -6.59
CA SER A 342 -22.48 35.17 -7.77
C SER A 342 -23.91 34.66 -7.94
N LEU A 343 -24.68 34.46 -6.86
CA LEU A 343 -26.02 33.91 -6.88
C LEU A 343 -27.09 34.97 -7.12
N TYR A 344 -26.95 36.18 -6.59
CA TYR A 344 -28.02 37.20 -6.51
C TYR A 344 -27.74 38.47 -7.31
N GLN A 345 -26.56 38.61 -7.93
CA GLN A 345 -26.21 39.75 -8.77
C GLN A 345 -26.45 39.47 -10.27
N LYS A 346 -26.13 40.43 -11.12
CA LYS A 346 -26.22 40.29 -12.58
C LYS A 346 -25.30 39.16 -13.07
N ASN A 347 -25.77 38.33 -13.99
CA ASN A 347 -25.11 37.12 -14.49
C ASN A 347 -25.00 35.97 -13.44
N GLN A 348 -26.10 35.75 -12.74
CA GLN A 348 -26.21 34.71 -11.69
C GLN A 348 -25.74 33.34 -12.15
N PHE A 349 -24.85 32.72 -11.36
CA PHE A 349 -24.39 31.35 -11.56
C PHE A 349 -23.92 30.72 -10.24
N GLN A 350 -24.01 29.41 -10.18
CA GLN A 350 -23.47 28.63 -9.06
C GLN A 350 -21.99 28.39 -9.27
N ILE A 351 -21.16 28.75 -8.30
CA ILE A 351 -19.74 28.35 -8.28
C ILE A 351 -19.68 26.84 -8.01
N GLN A 352 -19.33 26.07 -9.04
CA GLN A 352 -19.25 24.62 -9.00
C GLN A 352 -18.35 24.10 -10.12
N ALA A 353 -17.74 22.93 -9.90
CA ALA A 353 -16.93 22.27 -10.90
C ALA A 353 -16.99 20.75 -10.78
N THR A 354 -16.67 20.08 -11.87
CA THR A 354 -16.45 18.63 -11.93
C THR A 354 -15.14 18.38 -12.66
N ALA A 355 -14.33 17.46 -12.14
CA ALA A 355 -13.10 17.04 -12.80
C ALA A 355 -12.91 15.53 -12.71
N SER A 356 -12.23 14.96 -13.70
CA SER A 356 -11.86 13.55 -13.74
C SER A 356 -10.36 13.39 -13.91
N HIS A 357 -9.82 12.29 -13.40
CA HIS A 357 -8.42 11.93 -13.57
C HIS A 357 -8.25 10.46 -13.87
N ILE A 358 -7.37 10.18 -14.84
CA ILE A 358 -6.84 8.86 -15.19
C ILE A 358 -5.35 8.93 -15.03
N SER A 359 -4.74 7.98 -14.34
CA SER A 359 -3.29 7.96 -14.21
C SER A 359 -2.63 7.26 -15.40
N PRO A 360 -1.62 7.88 -16.03
CA PRO A 360 -0.88 7.25 -17.12
C PRO A 360 0.15 6.22 -16.62
N LYS A 361 0.46 6.20 -15.33
CA LYS A 361 1.46 5.33 -14.70
C LYS A 361 1.08 4.96 -13.26
N SER A 362 1.80 3.98 -12.70
CA SER A 362 1.65 3.51 -11.33
C SER A 362 2.94 3.73 -10.55
N PRO A 363 3.24 4.96 -10.09
CA PRO A 363 4.48 5.23 -9.38
C PRO A 363 4.56 4.41 -8.09
N PRO A 364 5.66 3.66 -7.87
CA PRO A 364 5.75 2.80 -6.71
C PRO A 364 6.06 3.57 -5.43
N PRO A 365 5.35 3.30 -4.32
CA PRO A 365 5.88 3.51 -3.00
C PRO A 365 6.98 2.49 -2.72
N PHE A 366 7.87 2.79 -1.77
CA PHE A 366 8.91 1.90 -1.30
C PHE A 366 8.86 1.76 0.22
N ALA A 367 9.25 0.60 0.73
CA ALA A 367 9.34 0.38 2.17
C ALA A 367 10.48 -0.56 2.52
N VAL A 368 11.05 -0.36 3.70
CA VAL A 368 12.03 -1.28 4.29
C VAL A 368 11.61 -1.60 5.71
N HIS A 369 11.49 -2.89 6.00
CA HIS A 369 11.15 -3.36 7.34
C HIS A 369 12.32 -4.10 7.97
N PHE A 370 12.56 -3.85 9.25
CA PHE A 370 13.53 -4.53 10.10
C PHE A 370 12.78 -5.15 11.28
N ILE A 371 12.94 -6.45 11.46
CA ILE A 371 12.16 -7.22 12.42
C ILE A 371 13.09 -7.99 13.35
N GLU A 372 13.00 -7.70 14.64
CA GLU A 372 13.73 -8.42 15.68
C GLU A 372 12.81 -9.46 16.33
N ILE A 373 13.26 -10.70 16.38
CA ILE A 373 12.49 -11.82 16.93
C ILE A 373 13.26 -12.57 18.01
N GLU A 374 12.50 -13.28 18.86
CA GLU A 374 13.00 -14.31 19.74
C GLU A 374 12.33 -15.64 19.42
N VAL A 375 13.10 -16.68 19.24
CA VAL A 375 12.65 -18.05 18.92
C VAL A 375 12.87 -18.92 20.15
N ASP A 376 11.81 -19.51 20.70
CA ASP A 376 11.91 -20.56 21.68
C ASP A 376 12.10 -21.91 20.98
N THR A 377 13.32 -22.43 20.98
CA THR A 377 13.67 -23.69 20.30
C THR A 377 13.05 -24.93 20.94
N PHE A 378 12.45 -24.81 22.12
CA PHE A 378 11.74 -25.91 22.79
C PHE A 378 10.24 -25.96 22.44
N THR A 379 9.62 -24.79 22.27
CA THR A 379 8.17 -24.71 21.96
C THR A 379 7.88 -24.40 20.49
N GLY A 380 8.87 -23.90 19.73
CA GLY A 380 8.69 -23.43 18.36
C GLY A 380 8.01 -22.05 18.26
N ILE A 381 7.75 -21.39 19.37
CA ILE A 381 7.10 -20.08 19.38
C ILE A 381 8.09 -19.00 18.91
N ILE A 382 7.66 -18.19 17.95
CA ILE A 382 8.34 -16.99 17.51
C ILE A 382 7.65 -15.78 18.13
N LYS A 383 8.38 -14.98 18.87
CA LYS A 383 7.92 -13.70 19.43
C LYS A 383 8.62 -12.55 18.71
N VAL A 384 7.85 -11.61 18.20
CA VAL A 384 8.39 -10.35 17.66
C VAL A 384 8.69 -9.41 18.81
N LEU A 385 9.94 -8.98 18.91
CA LEU A 385 10.42 -8.11 19.99
C LEU A 385 10.36 -6.63 19.63
N ASN A 386 10.64 -6.32 18.35
CA ASN A 386 10.64 -4.96 17.83
C ASN A 386 10.40 -4.99 16.33
N TYR A 387 9.68 -4.00 15.81
CA TYR A 387 9.40 -3.84 14.40
C TYR A 387 9.67 -2.41 13.97
N VAL A 388 10.57 -2.21 13.02
CA VAL A 388 10.88 -0.90 12.45
C VAL A 388 10.45 -0.90 10.99
N ALA A 389 9.68 0.10 10.58
CA ALA A 389 9.24 0.31 9.20
C ALA A 389 9.61 1.71 8.75
N THR A 390 10.34 1.82 7.66
CA THR A 390 10.62 3.07 6.96
C THR A 390 9.95 3.03 5.61
N VAL A 391 9.16 4.07 5.29
CA VAL A 391 8.24 4.05 4.15
C VAL A 391 8.32 5.35 3.35
N ASP A 392 8.54 5.22 2.05
CA ASP A 392 8.42 6.28 1.06
C ASP A 392 7.06 6.19 0.37
N CYS A 393 6.12 7.02 0.77
CA CYS A 393 4.82 7.21 0.13
C CYS A 393 4.71 8.58 -0.60
N GLY A 394 5.83 9.14 -1.01
CA GLY A 394 5.89 10.50 -1.51
C GLY A 394 5.72 11.52 -0.38
N THR A 395 4.93 12.55 -0.61
CA THR A 395 4.50 13.48 0.43
C THR A 395 3.26 12.92 1.13
N PRO A 396 3.31 12.58 2.42
CA PRO A 396 2.11 12.17 3.16
C PRO A 396 1.17 13.37 3.35
N ILE A 397 -0.04 13.29 2.78
CA ILE A 397 -1.05 14.37 2.92
C ILE A 397 -1.48 14.49 4.39
N ASN A 398 -1.73 13.35 5.03
CA ASN A 398 -2.00 13.28 6.47
C ASN A 398 -1.04 12.27 7.11
N PRO A 399 0.01 12.73 7.80
CA PRO A 399 1.00 11.82 8.40
C PRO A 399 0.40 10.85 9.42
N VAL A 400 -0.57 11.28 10.22
CA VAL A 400 -1.18 10.45 11.29
C VAL A 400 -1.94 9.26 10.69
N THR A 401 -2.79 9.52 9.69
CA THR A 401 -3.53 8.43 9.01
C THR A 401 -2.58 7.55 8.19
N ALA A 402 -1.53 8.12 7.60
CA ALA A 402 -0.51 7.39 6.86
C ALA A 402 0.26 6.41 7.78
N GLU A 403 0.72 6.85 8.95
CA GLU A 403 1.34 5.99 9.96
C GLU A 403 0.39 4.89 10.43
N GLY A 404 -0.87 5.22 10.71
CA GLY A 404 -1.90 4.25 11.06
C GLY A 404 -2.13 3.18 9.98
N GLN A 405 -2.01 3.52 8.68
CA GLN A 405 -2.05 2.54 7.59
C GLN A 405 -0.83 1.61 7.59
N VAL A 406 0.35 2.11 7.91
CA VAL A 406 1.57 1.30 8.05
C VAL A 406 1.43 0.31 9.20
N GLU A 407 1.06 0.79 10.40
CA GLU A 407 0.88 -0.02 11.61
C GLU A 407 -0.19 -1.11 11.40
N GLY A 408 -1.35 -0.72 10.86
CA GLY A 408 -2.43 -1.67 10.55
C GLY A 408 -2.03 -2.73 9.53
N ALA A 409 -1.20 -2.39 8.53
CA ALA A 409 -0.68 -3.35 7.56
C ALA A 409 0.34 -4.32 8.18
N ILE A 410 1.21 -3.82 9.07
CA ILE A 410 2.16 -4.64 9.81
C ILE A 410 1.43 -5.65 10.70
N VAL A 411 0.44 -5.21 11.48
CA VAL A 411 -0.36 -6.09 12.35
C VAL A 411 -1.07 -7.16 11.53
N ASN A 412 -1.70 -6.79 10.41
CA ASN A 412 -2.32 -7.73 9.50
C ASN A 412 -1.30 -8.73 8.93
N GLY A 413 -0.10 -8.26 8.56
CA GLY A 413 1.01 -9.08 8.09
C GLY A 413 1.52 -10.06 9.14
N LEU A 414 1.69 -9.61 10.39
CA LEU A 414 2.11 -10.45 11.52
C LEU A 414 1.08 -11.53 11.83
N SER A 415 -0.21 -11.18 11.78
CA SER A 415 -1.31 -12.08 12.06
C SER A 415 -1.31 -13.29 11.12
N TYR A 416 -1.28 -13.06 9.80
CA TYR A 416 -1.24 -14.19 8.85
C TYR A 416 0.11 -14.92 8.84
N THR A 417 1.20 -14.27 9.21
CA THR A 417 2.52 -14.90 9.27
C THR A 417 2.61 -15.94 10.40
N LEU A 418 1.99 -15.67 11.55
CA LEU A 418 2.18 -16.47 12.76
C LEU A 418 0.95 -17.28 13.18
N PHE A 419 -0.27 -16.90 12.76
CA PHE A 419 -1.51 -17.47 13.28
C PHE A 419 -2.51 -17.93 12.22
N GLU A 420 -2.80 -17.10 11.21
CA GLU A 420 -3.96 -17.29 10.35
C GLU A 420 -3.75 -18.40 9.33
N ASN A 421 -4.63 -19.41 9.35
CA ASN A 421 -4.68 -20.47 8.35
C ASN A 421 -6.08 -21.04 8.24
N TYR A 422 -6.45 -21.56 7.07
CA TYR A 422 -7.66 -22.33 6.88
C TYR A 422 -7.38 -23.83 7.03
N TYR A 423 -8.12 -24.47 7.92
CA TYR A 423 -8.04 -25.90 8.14
C TYR A 423 -9.28 -26.61 7.59
N PHE A 424 -9.07 -27.62 6.77
CA PHE A 424 -10.15 -28.41 6.17
C PHE A 424 -10.08 -29.85 6.64
N SER A 425 -11.26 -30.49 6.80
CA SER A 425 -11.34 -31.95 6.97
C SER A 425 -11.00 -32.63 5.63
N PRO A 426 -10.73 -33.96 5.65
CA PRO A 426 -10.53 -34.73 4.40
C PRO A 426 -11.72 -34.65 3.43
N HIS A 427 -12.91 -34.29 3.92
CA HIS A 427 -14.11 -34.10 3.11
C HIS A 427 -14.38 -32.65 2.71
N GLY A 428 -13.40 -31.73 2.85
CA GLY A 428 -13.52 -30.35 2.44
C GLY A 428 -14.31 -29.43 3.38
N LYS A 429 -14.71 -29.90 4.58
CA LYS A 429 -15.39 -29.06 5.57
C LYS A 429 -14.38 -28.16 6.28
N MET A 430 -14.59 -26.84 6.24
CA MET A 430 -13.79 -25.88 7.03
C MET A 430 -13.99 -26.12 8.53
N LEU A 431 -12.88 -26.25 9.27
CA LEU A 431 -12.88 -26.60 10.68
C LEU A 431 -12.85 -25.38 11.60
N ASN A 432 -12.31 -24.25 11.11
CA ASN A 432 -12.08 -23.02 11.87
C ASN A 432 -12.80 -21.80 11.26
N ASP A 433 -14.12 -21.93 11.11
CA ASP A 433 -15.02 -20.96 10.47
C ASP A 433 -15.56 -19.86 11.41
N THR A 434 -14.86 -19.57 12.51
CA THR A 434 -15.18 -18.52 13.48
C THR A 434 -13.91 -17.89 14.02
N PHE A 435 -13.94 -16.62 14.45
CA PHE A 435 -12.76 -15.96 15.01
C PHE A 435 -12.14 -16.68 16.21
N GLY A 436 -12.95 -17.31 17.07
CA GLY A 436 -12.43 -18.09 18.21
C GLY A 436 -11.65 -19.36 17.82
N LYS A 437 -11.77 -19.81 16.57
CA LYS A 437 -11.05 -20.99 16.05
C LYS A 437 -10.01 -20.64 15.00
N TYR A 438 -10.18 -19.52 14.31
CA TYR A 438 -9.30 -19.08 13.23
C TYR A 438 -7.97 -18.55 13.75
N GLY A 439 -8.03 -17.77 14.82
CA GLY A 439 -6.88 -17.07 15.39
C GLY A 439 -6.49 -15.83 14.57
N VAL A 440 -6.65 -14.66 15.16
CA VAL A 440 -6.16 -13.37 14.63
C VAL A 440 -5.41 -12.65 15.75
N TYR A 441 -4.46 -11.81 15.38
CA TYR A 441 -3.78 -10.93 16.34
C TYR A 441 -4.79 -10.08 17.11
N THR A 442 -4.57 -9.99 18.40
CA THR A 442 -5.28 -9.09 19.30
C THR A 442 -4.35 -7.94 19.72
N ALA A 443 -4.87 -6.94 20.38
CA ALA A 443 -4.07 -5.83 20.90
C ALA A 443 -2.92 -6.28 21.82
N PHE A 444 -3.04 -7.45 22.47
CA PHE A 444 -2.00 -8.02 23.34
C PHE A 444 -0.83 -8.66 22.57
N ASP A 445 -1.05 -8.99 21.31
CA ASP A 445 -0.03 -9.65 20.46
C ASP A 445 0.85 -8.64 19.72
N ILE A 446 0.45 -7.36 19.69
CA ILE A 446 1.10 -6.31 18.93
C ILE A 446 2.46 -5.98 19.55
N PRO A 447 3.58 -6.12 18.81
CA PRO A 447 4.89 -5.77 19.31
C PRO A 447 5.10 -4.25 19.33
N PRO A 448 6.11 -3.74 20.05
CA PRO A 448 6.58 -2.37 19.86
C PRO A 448 6.92 -2.12 18.39
N MET A 449 6.38 -1.04 17.83
CA MET A 449 6.61 -0.63 16.45
C MET A 449 7.18 0.78 16.37
N LYS A 450 8.06 1.01 15.39
CA LYS A 450 8.56 2.34 15.03
C LYS A 450 8.31 2.53 13.55
N VAL A 451 7.47 3.49 13.21
CA VAL A 451 7.20 3.89 11.82
C VAL A 451 7.92 5.21 11.55
N LYS A 452 8.56 5.32 10.39
CA LYS A 452 9.13 6.57 9.90
C LYS A 452 8.79 6.77 8.44
N LEU A 453 8.02 7.81 8.15
CA LEU A 453 7.74 8.23 6.79
C LEU A 453 8.94 9.02 6.24
N ILE A 454 9.47 8.59 5.10
CA ILE A 454 10.57 9.22 4.40
C ILE A 454 9.99 9.95 3.17
N LYS A 455 10.21 11.24 3.08
CA LYS A 455 9.62 12.05 2.01
C LYS A 455 10.35 11.86 0.68
N SER A 456 9.57 11.70 -0.37
CA SER A 456 9.94 11.96 -1.76
C SER A 456 8.86 12.82 -2.42
N TYR A 457 9.02 13.19 -3.67
CA TYR A 457 8.04 14.01 -4.39
C TYR A 457 7.71 13.37 -5.73
N GLU A 458 6.48 12.87 -5.89
CA GLU A 458 5.98 12.28 -7.13
C GLU A 458 5.15 13.32 -7.89
N GLU A 459 5.68 13.83 -8.99
CA GLU A 459 5.04 14.90 -9.77
C GLU A 459 3.62 14.59 -10.25
N THR A 460 3.31 13.32 -10.46
CA THR A 460 1.99 12.89 -10.95
C THR A 460 0.95 12.72 -9.86
N GLY A 461 1.36 12.73 -8.58
CA GLY A 461 0.45 12.67 -7.44
C GLY A 461 0.07 14.04 -6.89
N PRO A 462 -1.05 14.17 -6.18
CA PRO A 462 -1.42 15.42 -5.54
C PRO A 462 -0.36 15.77 -4.48
N TYR A 463 0.22 16.96 -4.61
CA TYR A 463 1.29 17.47 -3.72
C TYR A 463 2.49 16.51 -3.55
N GLY A 464 2.73 15.63 -4.51
CA GLY A 464 3.83 14.68 -4.48
C GLY A 464 3.53 13.34 -3.80
N ALA A 465 2.27 13.04 -3.49
CA ALA A 465 1.86 11.80 -2.81
C ALA A 465 1.92 10.57 -3.72
N LYS A 466 2.21 9.42 -3.12
CA LYS A 466 2.05 8.06 -3.68
C LYS A 466 1.13 7.24 -2.77
N SER A 467 0.87 5.98 -3.11
CA SER A 467 0.12 5.07 -2.25
C SER A 467 0.92 4.64 -1.00
N ILE A 468 0.23 4.09 0.01
CA ILE A 468 0.86 3.59 1.23
C ILE A 468 0.19 2.33 1.80
N SER A 469 -1.10 2.11 1.54
CA SER A 469 -1.92 1.18 2.32
C SER A 469 -1.55 -0.31 2.13
N GLU A 470 -1.06 -0.73 0.96
CA GLU A 470 -0.80 -2.14 0.67
C GLU A 470 0.63 -2.58 0.93
N ILE A 471 1.62 -1.75 0.65
CA ILE A 471 3.03 -2.16 0.64
C ILE A 471 3.48 -2.80 1.96
N ASN A 472 3.02 -2.28 3.09
CA ASN A 472 3.55 -2.64 4.40
C ASN A 472 3.09 -4.02 4.91
N ILE A 473 2.07 -4.63 4.32
CA ILE A 473 1.70 -6.01 4.66
C ILE A 473 2.70 -7.03 4.13
N ASN A 474 3.44 -6.68 3.07
CA ASN A 474 4.34 -7.59 2.39
C ASN A 474 5.59 -7.95 3.21
N GLY A 475 5.88 -7.19 4.27
CA GLY A 475 7.15 -7.27 4.99
C GLY A 475 7.23 -8.31 6.10
N ALA A 476 6.12 -8.63 6.76
CA ALA A 476 6.15 -9.43 7.99
C ALA A 476 6.71 -10.85 7.75
N LEU A 477 6.15 -11.59 6.80
CA LEU A 477 6.53 -12.98 6.54
C LEU A 477 7.99 -13.11 6.10
N PRO A 478 8.47 -12.39 5.05
CA PRO A 478 9.86 -12.51 4.63
C PRO A 478 10.85 -11.97 5.67
N GLY A 479 10.51 -10.89 6.36
CA GLY A 479 11.38 -10.32 7.38
C GLY A 479 11.55 -11.24 8.59
N ILE A 480 10.48 -11.91 9.05
CA ILE A 480 10.55 -12.92 10.11
C ILE A 480 11.33 -14.15 9.63
N ALA A 481 11.15 -14.60 8.38
CA ALA A 481 11.92 -15.71 7.82
C ALA A 481 13.44 -15.44 7.81
N ASN A 482 13.85 -14.23 7.40
CA ASN A 482 15.25 -13.80 7.42
C ASN A 482 15.78 -13.62 8.86
N ALA A 483 14.96 -13.13 9.79
CA ALA A 483 15.31 -13.06 11.21
C ALA A 483 15.46 -14.46 11.84
N PHE A 484 14.61 -15.39 11.46
CA PHE A 484 14.69 -16.78 11.92
C PHE A 484 15.99 -17.45 11.46
N TYR A 485 16.39 -17.23 10.20
CA TYR A 485 17.69 -17.69 9.71
C TYR A 485 18.84 -17.07 10.52
N ASN A 486 18.82 -15.78 10.75
CA ASN A 486 19.86 -15.12 11.55
C ASN A 486 19.92 -15.67 12.99
N ALA A 487 18.77 -16.06 13.59
CA ALA A 487 18.72 -16.66 14.93
C ALA A 487 19.23 -18.11 14.97
N THR A 488 18.92 -18.92 13.95
CA THR A 488 18.97 -20.39 14.04
C THR A 488 19.87 -21.05 12.99
N GLY A 489 20.18 -20.38 11.89
CA GLY A 489 20.82 -20.94 10.70
C GLY A 489 19.90 -21.83 9.85
N LYS A 490 18.59 -21.86 10.13
CA LYS A 490 17.58 -22.63 9.40
C LYS A 490 16.66 -21.70 8.61
N ARG A 491 16.12 -22.16 7.47
CA ARG A 491 15.19 -21.40 6.65
C ARG A 491 13.75 -21.93 6.80
N LEU A 492 12.78 -21.01 6.86
CA LEU A 492 11.36 -21.30 6.83
C LEU A 492 10.82 -21.15 5.41
N HIS A 493 10.29 -22.21 4.82
CA HIS A 493 9.86 -22.27 3.43
C HIS A 493 8.32 -22.30 3.25
N SER A 494 7.56 -22.38 4.36
CA SER A 494 6.11 -22.44 4.31
C SER A 494 5.50 -21.61 5.44
N GLY A 495 4.56 -20.73 5.12
CA GLY A 495 3.76 -20.00 6.10
C GLY A 495 2.38 -20.66 6.30
N PRO A 496 1.67 -20.38 7.40
CA PRO A 496 2.13 -19.60 8.55
C PRO A 496 3.20 -20.33 9.37
N PHE A 497 4.01 -19.57 10.13
CA PHE A 497 5.08 -20.13 10.96
C PHE A 497 4.53 -20.64 12.30
N ALA A 498 3.62 -21.62 12.21
CA ALA A 498 3.04 -22.28 13.38
C ALA A 498 4.14 -23.01 14.19
N PRO A 499 4.01 -23.08 15.53
CA PRO A 499 5.01 -23.70 16.40
C PRO A 499 5.42 -25.11 15.99
N GLU A 500 4.48 -25.93 15.54
CA GLU A 500 4.73 -27.31 15.08
C GLU A 500 5.63 -27.34 13.85
N TYR A 501 5.41 -26.41 12.90
CA TYR A 501 6.23 -26.30 11.71
C TYR A 501 7.63 -25.81 12.06
N VAL A 502 7.74 -24.81 12.95
CA VAL A 502 9.02 -24.29 13.43
C VAL A 502 9.83 -25.40 14.13
N LEU A 503 9.21 -26.17 15.02
CA LEU A 503 9.86 -27.30 15.69
C LEU A 503 10.34 -28.36 14.70
N LYS A 504 9.53 -28.68 13.67
CA LYS A 504 9.94 -29.61 12.61
C LYS A 504 11.23 -29.12 11.95
N ILE A 505 11.29 -27.85 11.50
CA ILE A 505 12.48 -27.27 10.84
C ILE A 505 13.69 -27.26 11.78
N LEU A 506 13.49 -26.93 13.07
CA LEU A 506 14.59 -26.93 14.06
C LEU A 506 15.15 -28.34 14.31
N SER A 507 14.33 -29.39 14.16
CA SER A 507 14.73 -30.79 14.36
C SER A 507 15.39 -31.44 13.14
N GLU A 508 15.25 -30.86 11.95
CA GLU A 508 15.92 -31.35 10.74
C GLU A 508 17.44 -31.19 10.89
N LYS A 509 18.23 -32.24 10.53
CA LYS A 509 19.69 -32.24 10.64
C LYS A 509 20.38 -31.43 9.55
#